data_bed23d3ce6de38b4435af9e28730e5e1
#
_entry.id   bed23d3ce6de38b4435af9e28730e5e1
#
_cell.length_a   1.000
_cell.length_b   1.000
_cell.length_c   1.000
_cell.angle_alpha   90.00
_cell.angle_beta   90.00
_cell.angle_gamma   90.00
#
_symmetry.space_group_name_H-M   'P 1'
#
loop_
_entity.id
_entity.type
_entity.pdbx_description
1 polymer ?
#
loop_
_entity_poly.entity_id
_entity_poly.type
_entity_poly.pdbx_seq_one_letter_code
_entity_poly.pdbx_strand_id
1 'polypeptide(L)'
;RNLIRNGRNGQNVLRYLLHNMNNVIIKSQYSSGYYSKYYEEWIHAGNSNLSGLYLSNGCKQFDSLPFNRSPVGHNPKLGAVFDCIPCKDKRPELFARFIRNNTEGKGQLFTDIDELGNYPDYPMLIEKYNNSLWSGHRPASDLILEHNQVFINDYKLDTCKIIEKLQELAKLGVENYSTDVEFWLLFDGYEIDCDEKRDIITRIFSESKVGVIYGSAGVGKSTLINHVSHYLNDDAKLYLTQTNPAKENLMRKIDAENTTFSTIESFKRQVSSSVKYKLLVIDECSTVSNKDMVEVLQKANFEMLLLVGDTYQIDAIQFGNWFSVLKSFLPESAVFELTQPHRTKDERLLELWDKVRQMDDTAKEVIERESYSLKVDETLLSSLEPGEAILCLNYDGLYGINNINRFLQESNPNPAVQWDVQHYKVGDPILFLDSDRFFPVIHNNMKGLIKGIKILDPDTHEERIQFDVEIPK
;
A
#
# COMPACT_ATOMS: atom_id res chain seq x y z
N ARG A 1 -12.54 30.12 10.17
CA ARG A 1 -11.47 31.11 10.47
C ARG A 1 -11.68 31.74 11.85
N ASN A 2 -12.90 32.15 12.22
CA ASN A 2 -13.18 32.80 13.53
C ASN A 2 -12.92 31.86 14.72
N LEU A 3 -13.25 30.58 14.62
CA LEU A 3 -12.98 29.57 15.65
C LEU A 3 -11.48 29.35 15.86
N ILE A 4 -10.70 29.39 14.79
CA ILE A 4 -9.24 29.26 14.84
C ILE A 4 -8.61 30.54 15.45
N ARG A 5 -9.12 31.73 15.10
CA ARG A 5 -8.62 33.02 15.63
C ARG A 5 -8.91 33.21 17.11
N ASN A 6 -10.02 32.65 17.59
CA ASN A 6 -10.46 32.84 18.98
C ASN A 6 -9.87 31.80 19.96
N GLY A 7 -8.91 30.97 19.54
CA GLY A 7 -8.17 30.08 20.43
C GLY A 7 -8.97 29.01 21.14
N ARG A 8 -10.12 28.59 20.58
CA ARG A 8 -10.96 27.56 21.18
C ARG A 8 -10.38 26.14 21.02
N ASN A 9 -10.77 25.23 21.89
CA ASN A 9 -10.36 23.84 21.86
C ASN A 9 -10.60 23.24 20.47
N GLY A 10 -9.65 22.46 19.95
CA GLY A 10 -9.70 21.86 18.61
C GLY A 10 -9.18 22.77 17.47
N GLN A 11 -8.74 23.99 17.75
CA GLN A 11 -8.22 24.91 16.71
C GLN A 11 -7.07 24.30 15.88
N ASN A 12 -6.19 23.52 16.52
CA ASN A 12 -5.05 22.90 15.82
C ASN A 12 -5.51 21.76 14.91
N VAL A 13 -6.52 20.99 15.33
CA VAL A 13 -7.12 19.94 14.50
C VAL A 13 -7.85 20.58 13.31
N LEU A 14 -8.63 21.64 13.54
CA LEU A 14 -9.32 22.35 12.48
C LEU A 14 -8.34 23.01 11.51
N ARG A 15 -7.23 23.57 12.01
CA ARG A 15 -6.16 24.15 11.19
C ARG A 15 -5.49 23.08 10.33
N TYR A 16 -5.19 21.91 10.89
CA TYR A 16 -4.62 20.77 10.19
C TYR A 16 -5.57 20.22 9.12
N LEU A 17 -6.84 20.04 9.45
CA LEU A 17 -7.86 19.59 8.48
C LEU A 17 -8.02 20.57 7.34
N LEU A 18 -8.08 21.88 7.62
CA LEU A 18 -8.17 22.93 6.59
C LEU A 18 -6.93 22.92 5.68
N HIS A 19 -5.76 22.73 6.23
CA HIS A 19 -4.54 22.71 5.45
C HIS A 19 -4.46 21.47 4.54
N ASN A 20 -4.70 20.28 5.08
CA ASN A 20 -4.54 19.03 4.34
C ASN A 20 -5.74 18.71 3.43
N MET A 21 -6.96 19.07 3.80
CA MET A 21 -8.15 18.81 2.99
C MET A 21 -8.37 19.84 1.88
N ASN A 22 -7.92 21.05 2.07
CA ASN A 22 -8.18 22.14 1.13
C ASN A 22 -7.67 21.83 -0.29
N ASN A 23 -6.45 21.33 -0.40
CA ASN A 23 -5.84 21.02 -1.70
C ASN A 23 -6.54 19.86 -2.43
N VAL A 24 -7.02 18.86 -1.73
CA VAL A 24 -7.68 17.70 -2.35
C VAL A 24 -9.12 18.02 -2.75
N ILE A 25 -9.85 18.77 -1.93
CA ILE A 25 -11.21 19.23 -2.25
C ILE A 25 -11.18 20.18 -3.46
N ILE A 26 -10.27 21.14 -3.49
CA ILE A 26 -10.11 22.06 -4.63
C ILE A 26 -9.70 21.27 -5.89
N LYS A 27 -8.74 20.36 -5.80
CA LYS A 27 -8.33 19.53 -6.95
C LYS A 27 -9.46 18.65 -7.47
N SER A 28 -10.25 18.02 -6.60
CA SER A 28 -11.40 17.22 -7.04
C SER A 28 -12.53 18.08 -7.66
N GLN A 29 -12.71 19.31 -7.21
CA GLN A 29 -13.66 20.25 -7.83
C GLN A 29 -13.22 20.71 -9.23
N TYR A 30 -11.92 20.92 -9.45
CA TYR A 30 -11.40 21.31 -10.76
C TYR A 30 -11.28 20.15 -11.75
N SER A 31 -11.08 18.91 -11.28
CA SER A 31 -10.93 17.75 -12.18
C SER A 31 -12.23 17.21 -12.73
N SER A 32 -13.38 17.56 -12.16
CA SER A 32 -14.69 17.08 -12.61
C SER A 32 -15.58 18.22 -13.10
N GLY A 33 -15.28 18.74 -14.29
CA GLY A 33 -16.11 19.80 -14.92
C GLY A 33 -17.59 19.45 -15.10
N TYR A 34 -18.00 18.21 -14.86
CA TYR A 34 -19.40 17.74 -14.88
C TYR A 34 -20.09 17.79 -13.51
N TYR A 35 -19.31 17.78 -12.42
CA TYR A 35 -19.84 17.74 -11.06
C TYR A 35 -19.95 19.13 -10.39
N SER A 36 -19.34 20.18 -10.96
CA SER A 36 -19.29 21.48 -10.30
C SER A 36 -20.65 22.14 -10.12
N LYS A 37 -21.56 22.01 -11.08
CA LYS A 37 -22.90 22.61 -11.01
C LYS A 37 -23.81 21.90 -10.02
N TYR A 38 -23.77 20.56 -9.94
CA TYR A 38 -24.51 19.76 -8.96
C TYR A 38 -23.97 19.92 -7.54
N TYR A 39 -22.67 20.16 -7.41
CA TYR A 39 -22.03 20.33 -6.12
C TYR A 39 -22.31 21.71 -5.51
N GLU A 40 -22.37 22.77 -6.31
CA GLU A 40 -22.72 24.11 -5.83
C GLU A 40 -24.18 24.18 -5.37
N GLU A 41 -25.11 23.58 -6.09
CA GLU A 41 -26.52 23.49 -5.66
C GLU A 41 -26.69 22.66 -4.38
N TRP A 42 -25.90 21.63 -4.19
CA TRP A 42 -25.93 20.78 -2.99
C TRP A 42 -25.29 21.44 -1.76
N ILE A 43 -24.26 22.23 -1.93
CA ILE A 43 -23.63 23.05 -0.88
C ILE A 43 -24.60 24.10 -0.38
N HIS A 44 -25.41 24.67 -1.25
CA HIS A 44 -26.42 25.65 -0.89
C HIS A 44 -27.70 25.03 -0.29
N ALA A 45 -27.94 23.77 -0.50
CA ALA A 45 -29.20 23.11 -0.10
C ALA A 45 -29.28 22.63 1.35
N GLY A 46 -28.38 23.02 2.26
CA GLY A 46 -28.76 22.90 3.64
C GLY A 46 -27.85 22.35 4.70
N ASN A 47 -26.56 22.17 4.49
CA ASN A 47 -25.62 21.80 5.55
C ASN A 47 -24.29 22.52 5.49
N SER A 48 -24.32 23.77 5.09
CA SER A 48 -23.18 24.66 4.89
C SER A 48 -22.55 25.20 6.17
N ASN A 49 -22.73 24.59 7.31
CA ASN A 49 -22.33 25.17 8.59
C ASN A 49 -20.83 25.10 8.89
N LEU A 50 -20.02 24.61 7.98
CA LEU A 50 -18.57 24.56 8.13
C LEU A 50 -17.84 25.25 6.97
N SER A 51 -18.06 26.57 6.84
CA SER A 51 -17.15 27.48 6.14
C SER A 51 -16.52 26.96 4.84
N GLY A 52 -17.30 26.46 3.89
CA GLY A 52 -16.82 26.00 2.60
C GLY A 52 -16.06 24.67 2.60
N LEU A 53 -15.99 23.97 3.74
CA LEU A 53 -15.55 22.59 3.82
C LEU A 53 -16.73 21.68 3.53
N TYR A 54 -16.77 21.16 2.32
CA TYR A 54 -17.69 20.11 1.97
C TYR A 54 -17.16 18.76 2.48
N LEU A 55 -17.84 18.22 3.49
CA LEU A 55 -17.68 16.82 3.82
C LEU A 55 -18.60 16.03 2.88
N SER A 56 -18.04 15.13 2.08
CA SER A 56 -18.83 14.27 1.18
C SER A 56 -19.98 13.61 1.95
N ASN A 57 -21.06 13.23 1.28
CA ASN A 57 -22.20 12.56 1.91
C ASN A 57 -21.82 11.37 2.78
N GLY A 58 -20.75 10.67 2.44
CA GLY A 58 -20.19 9.60 3.23
C GLY A 58 -19.52 10.03 4.54
N CYS A 59 -19.24 11.32 4.75
CA CYS A 59 -18.66 11.84 6.00
C CYS A 59 -19.70 12.48 6.93
N LYS A 60 -20.98 12.36 6.64
CA LYS A 60 -22.05 13.06 7.39
C LYS A 60 -22.25 12.58 8.79
N GLN A 61 -21.92 11.36 9.07
CA GLN A 61 -22.24 10.72 10.35
C GLN A 61 -21.05 9.89 10.82
N PHE A 62 -21.00 9.67 12.13
CA PHE A 62 -19.99 8.82 12.75
C PHE A 62 -20.09 7.35 12.33
N ASP A 63 -21.24 6.87 11.93
CA ASP A 63 -21.44 5.52 11.40
C ASP A 63 -20.63 5.26 10.12
N SER A 64 -20.41 6.31 9.32
CA SER A 64 -19.55 6.21 8.13
C SER A 64 -18.05 6.36 8.43
N LEU A 65 -17.66 6.91 9.58
CA LEU A 65 -16.26 7.11 9.93
C LEU A 65 -15.42 5.82 9.96
N PRO A 66 -15.90 4.68 10.47
CA PRO A 66 -15.13 3.43 10.42
C PRO A 66 -14.91 2.90 9.01
N PHE A 67 -15.83 3.17 8.09
CA PHE A 67 -15.84 2.60 6.75
C PHE A 67 -15.52 3.60 5.65
N ASN A 68 -15.60 4.88 5.98
CA ASN A 68 -15.33 5.92 5.01
C ASN A 68 -13.83 6.21 4.92
N ARG A 69 -13.29 5.99 3.76
CA ARG A 69 -11.99 6.55 3.40
C ARG A 69 -12.19 8.03 3.18
N SER A 70 -11.64 8.84 4.07
CA SER A 70 -11.51 10.26 3.76
C SER A 70 -10.98 10.39 2.34
N PRO A 71 -11.56 11.26 1.47
CA PRO A 71 -11.02 11.53 0.14
C PRO A 71 -9.55 11.94 0.17
N VAL A 72 -9.04 12.28 1.33
CA VAL A 72 -7.67 12.72 1.61
C VAL A 72 -6.83 11.58 2.21
N GLY A 73 -7.40 10.40 2.41
CA GLY A 73 -6.72 9.30 3.11
C GLY A 73 -6.43 9.60 4.59
N HIS A 74 -6.99 10.70 5.12
CA HIS A 74 -6.70 11.16 6.47
C HIS A 74 -7.72 10.60 7.47
N ASN A 75 -7.22 9.84 8.43
CA ASN A 75 -7.99 9.32 9.55
C ASN A 75 -7.51 10.01 10.85
N PRO A 76 -8.21 11.06 11.33
CA PRO A 76 -7.76 11.78 12.52
C PRO A 76 -7.69 10.84 13.72
N LYS A 77 -6.67 11.05 14.57
CA LYS A 77 -6.52 10.27 15.81
C LYS A 77 -7.79 10.38 16.65
N LEU A 78 -8.18 9.28 17.28
CA LEU A 78 -9.43 9.19 18.06
C LEU A 78 -9.54 10.31 19.11
N GLY A 79 -8.43 10.63 19.81
CA GLY A 79 -8.39 11.74 20.75
C GLY A 79 -8.73 13.08 20.12
N ALA A 80 -8.23 13.36 18.92
CA ALA A 80 -8.54 14.61 18.20
C ALA A 80 -10.03 14.72 17.80
N VAL A 81 -10.68 13.59 17.56
CA VAL A 81 -12.14 13.55 17.32
C VAL A 81 -12.91 13.83 18.61
N PHE A 82 -12.49 13.27 19.74
CA PHE A 82 -13.12 13.52 21.04
C PHE A 82 -13.04 14.99 21.48
N ASP A 83 -11.97 15.69 21.13
CA ASP A 83 -11.80 17.11 21.46
C ASP A 83 -12.73 18.02 20.65
N CYS A 84 -13.25 17.55 19.53
CA CYS A 84 -14.01 18.36 18.59
C CYS A 84 -15.52 18.11 18.59
N ILE A 85 -15.97 16.98 19.16
CA ILE A 85 -17.36 16.51 18.99
C ILE A 85 -17.96 16.09 20.33
N PRO A 86 -19.25 16.43 20.63
CA PRO A 86 -19.95 15.90 21.78
C PRO A 86 -20.09 14.37 21.66
N CYS A 87 -19.34 13.63 22.45
CA CYS A 87 -19.16 12.18 22.27
C CYS A 87 -20.23 11.31 22.95
N LYS A 88 -21.06 11.88 23.83
CA LYS A 88 -22.01 11.09 24.65
C LYS A 88 -22.95 10.23 23.83
N ASP A 89 -23.45 10.76 22.72
CA ASP A 89 -24.45 10.08 21.87
C ASP A 89 -23.80 9.28 20.73
N LYS A 90 -22.46 9.32 20.61
CA LYS A 90 -21.70 8.72 19.52
C LYS A 90 -20.73 7.61 19.97
N ARG A 91 -20.96 7.14 21.17
CA ARG A 91 -20.12 6.09 21.76
C ARG A 91 -20.12 4.76 20.98
N PRO A 92 -21.26 4.30 20.38
CA PRO A 92 -21.26 3.10 19.54
C PRO A 92 -20.36 3.23 18.31
N GLU A 93 -20.44 4.36 17.59
CA GLU A 93 -19.65 4.62 16.38
C GLU A 93 -18.16 4.79 16.70
N LEU A 94 -17.84 5.39 17.85
CA LEU A 94 -16.46 5.51 18.33
C LEU A 94 -15.88 4.15 18.72
N PHE A 95 -16.69 3.27 19.28
CA PHE A 95 -16.31 1.90 19.56
C PHE A 95 -16.03 1.12 18.26
N ALA A 96 -16.92 1.20 17.27
CA ALA A 96 -16.71 0.58 15.96
C ALA A 96 -15.43 1.10 15.29
N ARG A 97 -15.15 2.40 15.40
CA ARG A 97 -13.91 3.00 14.93
C ARG A 97 -12.67 2.48 15.69
N PHE A 98 -12.78 2.26 16.99
CA PHE A 98 -11.70 1.67 17.78
C PHE A 98 -11.36 0.27 17.26
N ILE A 99 -12.35 -0.59 17.05
CA ILE A 99 -12.17 -1.94 16.49
C ILE A 99 -11.54 -1.85 15.10
N ARG A 100 -12.06 -0.98 14.23
CA ARG A 100 -11.48 -0.76 12.90
C ARG A 100 -10.02 -0.32 12.94
N ASN A 101 -9.67 0.59 13.84
CA ASN A 101 -8.29 1.07 13.98
C ASN A 101 -7.34 -0.05 14.44
N ASN A 102 -7.82 -0.99 15.28
CA ASN A 102 -7.03 -2.17 15.64
C ASN A 102 -6.79 -3.05 14.40
N THR A 103 -7.80 -3.24 13.56
CA THR A 103 -7.68 -4.03 12.33
C THR A 103 -6.78 -3.33 11.30
N GLU A 104 -7.05 -2.07 10.95
CA GLU A 104 -6.33 -1.36 9.87
C GLU A 104 -4.97 -0.81 10.31
N GLY A 105 -4.81 -0.43 11.56
CA GLY A 105 -3.59 0.19 12.07
C GLY A 105 -2.61 -0.77 12.73
N LYS A 106 -3.10 -1.87 13.32
CA LYS A 106 -2.28 -2.88 13.99
C LYS A 106 -2.25 -4.23 13.25
N GLY A 107 -2.99 -4.38 12.16
CA GLY A 107 -3.12 -5.67 11.46
C GLY A 107 -3.90 -6.73 12.24
N GLN A 108 -4.60 -6.36 13.30
CA GLN A 108 -5.28 -7.26 14.23
C GLN A 108 -6.75 -7.46 13.81
N LEU A 109 -7.04 -8.60 13.17
CA LEU A 109 -8.40 -8.92 12.73
C LEU A 109 -9.39 -9.02 13.91
N PHE A 110 -8.97 -9.66 14.99
CA PHE A 110 -9.76 -9.92 16.18
C PHE A 110 -9.23 -9.08 17.34
N THR A 111 -10.10 -8.33 18.02
CA THR A 111 -9.77 -7.58 19.24
C THR A 111 -10.33 -8.34 20.44
N ASP A 112 -9.48 -8.76 21.36
CA ASP A 112 -9.90 -9.43 22.58
C ASP A 112 -10.69 -8.48 23.49
N ILE A 113 -11.68 -9.03 24.21
CA ILE A 113 -12.49 -8.21 25.15
C ILE A 113 -11.65 -7.58 26.26
N ASP A 114 -10.52 -8.20 26.63
CA ASP A 114 -9.60 -7.67 27.64
C ASP A 114 -8.87 -6.41 27.15
N GLU A 115 -8.76 -6.20 25.84
CA GLU A 115 -8.19 -4.99 25.23
C GLU A 115 -9.17 -3.83 25.14
N LEU A 116 -10.47 -4.06 25.42
CA LEU A 116 -11.51 -3.05 25.26
C LEU A 116 -11.52 -1.96 26.35
N GLY A 117 -10.77 -2.11 27.41
CA GLY A 117 -10.47 -1.15 28.49
C GLY A 117 -11.53 -0.08 28.75
N ASN A 118 -11.61 0.92 27.90
CA ASN A 118 -12.52 2.07 28.01
C ASN A 118 -13.97 1.77 27.61
N TYR A 119 -14.29 0.54 27.21
CA TYR A 119 -15.60 0.13 26.72
C TYR A 119 -16.17 -1.10 27.47
N PRO A 120 -16.37 -1.02 28.80
CA PRO A 120 -16.93 -2.14 29.57
C PRO A 120 -18.37 -2.49 29.17
N ASP A 121 -19.06 -1.56 28.53
CA ASP A 121 -20.42 -1.67 27.99
C ASP A 121 -20.48 -2.16 26.53
N TYR A 122 -19.39 -2.78 26.04
CA TYR A 122 -19.26 -3.21 24.64
C TYR A 122 -20.44 -4.04 24.08
N PRO A 123 -21.13 -4.92 24.83
CA PRO A 123 -22.25 -5.67 24.25
C PRO A 123 -23.39 -4.76 23.81
N MET A 124 -23.73 -3.75 24.65
CA MET A 124 -24.73 -2.74 24.32
C MET A 124 -24.27 -1.83 23.16
N LEU A 125 -22.98 -1.51 23.11
CA LEU A 125 -22.42 -0.69 22.03
C LEU A 125 -22.49 -1.41 20.69
N ILE A 126 -22.20 -2.71 20.63
CA ILE A 126 -22.33 -3.55 19.44
C ILE A 126 -23.79 -3.54 18.95
N GLU A 127 -24.73 -3.83 19.84
CA GLU A 127 -26.15 -3.84 19.49
C GLU A 127 -26.63 -2.48 18.93
N LYS A 128 -26.33 -1.40 19.63
CA LYS A 128 -26.69 -0.04 19.19
C LYS A 128 -26.05 0.34 17.86
N TYR A 129 -24.76 0.00 17.68
CA TYR A 129 -24.06 0.26 16.43
C TYR A 129 -24.69 -0.51 15.27
N ASN A 130 -24.86 -1.83 15.39
CA ASN A 130 -25.43 -2.67 14.36
C ASN A 130 -26.86 -2.24 13.99
N ASN A 131 -27.66 -1.83 14.97
CA ASN A 131 -29.02 -1.32 14.73
C ASN A 131 -29.04 0.06 14.05
N SER A 132 -27.95 0.83 14.15
CA SER A 132 -27.83 2.13 13.48
C SER A 132 -27.39 2.03 12.02
N LEU A 133 -26.88 0.86 11.60
CA LEU A 133 -26.39 0.67 10.24
C LEU A 133 -27.54 0.62 9.23
N TRP A 134 -27.30 1.25 8.09
CA TRP A 134 -28.17 1.10 6.94
C TRP A 134 -28.18 -0.34 6.43
N SER A 135 -29.36 -0.85 6.05
CA SER A 135 -29.54 -2.26 5.64
C SER A 135 -28.57 -2.71 4.52
N GLY A 136 -28.20 -1.79 3.64
CA GLY A 136 -27.22 -2.10 2.56
C GLY A 136 -25.78 -2.32 3.03
N HIS A 137 -25.44 -1.93 4.25
CA HIS A 137 -24.14 -2.19 4.85
C HIS A 137 -24.09 -3.49 5.66
N ARG A 138 -25.24 -4.08 5.91
CA ARG A 138 -25.35 -5.33 6.67
C ARG A 138 -25.39 -6.55 5.74
N PRO A 139 -24.83 -7.69 6.15
CA PRO A 139 -24.12 -7.94 7.42
C PRO A 139 -22.61 -7.57 7.40
N ALA A 140 -22.09 -7.03 6.29
CA ALA A 140 -20.67 -6.79 6.10
C ALA A 140 -20.05 -5.89 7.19
N SER A 141 -20.71 -4.76 7.48
CA SER A 141 -20.23 -3.77 8.45
C SER A 141 -20.60 -4.07 9.90
N ASP A 142 -21.31 -5.18 10.17
CA ASP A 142 -21.69 -5.55 11.54
C ASP A 142 -20.45 -5.80 12.41
N LEU A 143 -20.52 -5.32 13.65
CA LEU A 143 -19.63 -5.76 14.70
C LEU A 143 -20.12 -7.11 15.23
N ILE A 144 -19.23 -8.08 15.25
CA ILE A 144 -19.49 -9.44 15.75
C ILE A 144 -18.70 -9.67 17.03
N LEU A 145 -19.36 -10.29 18.01
CA LEU A 145 -18.73 -10.80 19.22
C LEU A 145 -18.77 -12.33 19.15
N GLU A 146 -17.62 -12.96 19.06
CA GLU A 146 -17.48 -14.40 18.97
C GLU A 146 -16.20 -14.83 19.73
N HIS A 147 -16.28 -15.89 20.54
CA HIS A 147 -15.14 -16.43 21.30
C HIS A 147 -14.35 -15.36 22.12
N ASN A 148 -15.05 -14.45 22.78
CA ASN A 148 -14.47 -13.32 23.52
C ASN A 148 -13.68 -12.32 22.66
N GLN A 149 -13.94 -12.27 21.36
CA GLN A 149 -13.29 -11.36 20.41
C GLN A 149 -14.31 -10.54 19.66
N VAL A 150 -14.02 -9.27 19.46
CA VAL A 150 -14.83 -8.33 18.68
C VAL A 150 -14.13 -8.03 17.37
N PHE A 151 -14.87 -8.09 16.28
CA PHE A 151 -14.37 -7.79 14.95
C PHE A 151 -15.46 -7.26 14.02
N ILE A 152 -15.04 -6.66 12.91
CA ILE A 152 -15.93 -6.24 11.82
C ILE A 152 -16.06 -7.41 10.86
N ASN A 153 -17.28 -7.80 10.54
CA ASN A 153 -17.58 -9.02 9.78
C ASN A 153 -16.95 -9.05 8.39
N ASP A 154 -16.87 -7.93 7.68
CA ASP A 154 -16.34 -7.85 6.31
C ASP A 154 -14.89 -8.34 6.22
N TYR A 155 -14.05 -7.96 7.17
CA TYR A 155 -12.65 -8.37 7.20
C TYR A 155 -12.49 -9.89 7.39
N LYS A 156 -13.30 -10.51 8.26
CA LYS A 156 -13.35 -11.96 8.45
C LYS A 156 -13.82 -12.66 7.17
N LEU A 157 -14.92 -12.18 6.59
CA LEU A 157 -15.50 -12.75 5.38
C LEU A 157 -14.53 -12.73 4.20
N ASP A 158 -13.80 -11.64 4.00
CA ASP A 158 -12.82 -11.55 2.93
C ASP A 158 -11.64 -12.48 3.16
N THR A 159 -11.14 -12.59 4.40
CA THR A 159 -10.11 -13.57 4.75
C THR A 159 -10.58 -15.00 4.46
N CYS A 160 -11.79 -15.37 4.89
CA CYS A 160 -12.37 -16.70 4.65
C CYS A 160 -12.51 -17.01 3.15
N LYS A 161 -13.04 -16.08 2.36
CA LYS A 161 -13.19 -16.26 0.89
C LYS A 161 -11.84 -16.53 0.22
N ILE A 162 -10.80 -15.81 0.62
CA ILE A 162 -9.45 -16.01 0.07
C ILE A 162 -8.96 -17.40 0.42
N ILE A 163 -9.00 -17.77 1.72
CA ILE A 163 -8.51 -19.06 2.19
C ILE A 163 -9.27 -20.23 1.54
N GLU A 164 -10.60 -20.16 1.49
CA GLU A 164 -11.44 -21.19 0.86
C GLU A 164 -11.07 -21.38 -0.61
N LYS A 165 -10.90 -20.27 -1.35
CA LYS A 165 -10.53 -20.33 -2.77
C LYS A 165 -9.15 -20.93 -2.98
N LEU A 166 -8.17 -20.57 -2.14
CA LEU A 166 -6.82 -21.12 -2.23
C LEU A 166 -6.78 -22.60 -1.81
N GLN A 167 -7.56 -22.99 -0.81
CA GLN A 167 -7.73 -24.41 -0.44
C GLN A 167 -8.38 -25.24 -1.57
N GLU A 168 -9.32 -24.67 -2.32
CA GLU A 168 -9.86 -25.33 -3.52
C GLU A 168 -8.78 -25.60 -4.56
N LEU A 169 -7.93 -24.60 -4.84
CA LEU A 169 -6.81 -24.73 -5.78
C LEU A 169 -5.74 -25.72 -5.28
N ALA A 170 -5.58 -25.85 -3.97
CA ALA A 170 -4.61 -26.74 -3.36
C ALA A 170 -5.05 -28.23 -3.31
N LYS A 171 -6.29 -28.54 -3.71
CA LYS A 171 -6.79 -29.94 -3.68
C LYS A 171 -6.23 -30.83 -4.77
N LEU A 172 -5.86 -30.24 -5.89
CA LEU A 172 -5.41 -30.96 -7.08
C LEU A 172 -4.21 -30.26 -7.68
N GLY A 173 -3.19 -31.02 -8.02
CA GLY A 173 -2.02 -30.54 -8.75
C GLY A 173 -2.25 -30.58 -10.29
N VAL A 174 -1.16 -30.31 -11.00
CA VAL A 174 -1.06 -30.46 -12.45
C VAL A 174 -0.51 -31.88 -12.72
N GLU A 175 -1.23 -32.62 -13.53
CA GLU A 175 -0.85 -33.99 -13.89
C GLU A 175 0.52 -34.02 -14.57
N ASN A 176 1.37 -34.96 -14.19
CA ASN A 176 2.75 -35.15 -14.68
C ASN A 176 3.71 -33.95 -14.51
N TYR A 177 3.31 -32.91 -13.76
CA TYR A 177 4.07 -31.66 -13.64
C TYR A 177 5.56 -31.87 -13.33
N SER A 178 5.89 -32.64 -12.30
CA SER A 178 7.29 -32.87 -11.91
C SER A 178 8.11 -33.55 -13.02
N THR A 179 7.52 -34.54 -13.67
CA THR A 179 8.16 -35.26 -14.77
C THR A 179 8.38 -34.34 -15.97
N ASP A 180 7.39 -33.52 -16.31
CA ASP A 180 7.46 -32.59 -17.44
C ASP A 180 8.52 -31.49 -17.17
N VAL A 181 8.63 -30.97 -15.92
CA VAL A 181 9.69 -30.03 -15.54
C VAL A 181 11.07 -30.69 -15.63
N GLU A 182 11.22 -31.92 -15.17
CA GLU A 182 12.51 -32.65 -15.29
C GLU A 182 12.90 -32.88 -16.75
N PHE A 183 11.96 -33.25 -17.59
CA PHE A 183 12.18 -33.35 -19.04
C PHE A 183 12.61 -32.02 -19.65
N TRP A 184 11.91 -30.92 -19.33
CA TRP A 184 12.26 -29.60 -19.80
C TRP A 184 13.70 -29.22 -19.40
N LEU A 185 14.08 -29.42 -18.15
CA LEU A 185 15.44 -29.13 -17.66
C LEU A 185 16.52 -29.96 -18.39
N LEU A 186 16.20 -31.21 -18.73
CA LEU A 186 17.16 -32.11 -19.39
C LEU A 186 17.29 -31.85 -20.89
N PHE A 187 16.17 -31.58 -21.58
CA PHE A 187 16.16 -31.53 -23.06
C PHE A 187 16.38 -30.10 -23.59
N ASP A 188 15.81 -29.10 -22.94
CA ASP A 188 16.00 -27.70 -23.35
C ASP A 188 17.29 -27.09 -22.77
N GLY A 189 17.95 -27.80 -21.85
CA GLY A 189 19.22 -27.38 -21.28
C GLY A 189 19.12 -26.08 -20.45
N TYR A 190 17.92 -25.80 -19.93
CA TYR A 190 17.71 -24.61 -19.12
C TYR A 190 18.38 -24.74 -17.75
N GLU A 191 19.25 -23.78 -17.42
CA GLU A 191 19.98 -23.76 -16.17
C GLU A 191 19.25 -22.99 -15.09
N ILE A 192 19.04 -23.62 -13.93
CA ILE A 192 18.54 -22.96 -12.73
C ILE A 192 19.73 -22.61 -11.82
N ASP A 193 19.74 -21.41 -11.30
CA ASP A 193 20.86 -20.80 -10.60
C ASP A 193 21.22 -21.44 -9.24
N CYS A 194 20.30 -22.22 -8.61
CA CYS A 194 20.60 -22.98 -7.40
C CYS A 194 19.66 -24.17 -7.19
N ASP A 195 20.10 -25.13 -6.37
CA ASP A 195 19.36 -26.37 -6.08
C ASP A 195 18.04 -26.12 -5.34
N GLU A 196 18.00 -25.13 -4.44
CA GLU A 196 16.79 -24.74 -3.73
C GLU A 196 15.65 -24.37 -4.71
N LYS A 197 15.94 -23.56 -5.71
CA LYS A 197 14.96 -23.17 -6.73
C LYS A 197 14.62 -24.32 -7.66
N ARG A 198 15.57 -25.18 -7.94
CA ARG A 198 15.35 -26.38 -8.76
C ARG A 198 14.36 -27.33 -8.06
N ASP A 199 14.52 -27.59 -6.78
CA ASP A 199 13.59 -28.40 -5.99
C ASP A 199 12.18 -27.77 -5.98
N ILE A 200 12.09 -26.47 -5.73
CA ILE A 200 10.82 -25.76 -5.71
C ILE A 200 10.11 -25.83 -7.08
N ILE A 201 10.78 -25.49 -8.18
CA ILE A 201 10.15 -25.50 -9.51
C ILE A 201 9.67 -26.89 -9.91
N THR A 202 10.37 -27.95 -9.54
CA THR A 202 9.96 -29.32 -9.82
C THR A 202 8.71 -29.74 -9.06
N ARG A 203 8.46 -29.14 -7.90
CA ARG A 203 7.38 -29.59 -6.99
C ARG A 203 6.18 -28.65 -6.92
N ILE A 204 6.37 -27.38 -7.24
CA ILE A 204 5.44 -26.30 -6.87
C ILE A 204 3.99 -26.50 -7.34
N PHE A 205 3.77 -27.13 -8.48
CA PHE A 205 2.43 -27.42 -9.01
C PHE A 205 2.12 -28.91 -9.13
N SER A 206 2.94 -29.78 -8.56
CA SER A 206 2.75 -31.23 -8.66
C SER A 206 1.52 -31.71 -7.90
N GLU A 207 1.27 -31.18 -6.70
CA GLU A 207 0.14 -31.60 -5.85
C GLU A 207 -0.91 -30.49 -5.64
N SER A 208 -0.62 -29.27 -6.08
CA SER A 208 -1.45 -28.09 -5.86
C SER A 208 -1.42 -27.18 -7.08
N LYS A 209 -2.53 -26.54 -7.45
CA LYS A 209 -2.58 -25.48 -8.46
C LYS A 209 -2.27 -24.10 -7.89
N VAL A 210 -1.98 -24.00 -6.61
CA VAL A 210 -1.47 -22.78 -5.98
C VAL A 210 -0.11 -23.05 -5.35
N GLY A 211 0.90 -22.25 -5.72
CA GLY A 211 2.21 -22.21 -5.08
C GLY A 211 2.40 -20.91 -4.31
N VAL A 212 2.84 -21.00 -3.06
CA VAL A 212 3.11 -19.85 -2.19
C VAL A 212 4.60 -19.83 -1.87
N ILE A 213 5.28 -18.74 -2.24
CA ILE A 213 6.72 -18.56 -2.02
C ILE A 213 6.93 -17.47 -0.99
N TYR A 214 7.43 -17.84 0.16
CA TYR A 214 7.94 -16.92 1.17
C TYR A 214 9.45 -16.72 0.99
N GLY A 215 9.94 -15.57 1.37
CA GLY A 215 11.38 -15.31 1.39
C GLY A 215 11.72 -13.86 1.64
N SER A 216 12.88 -13.60 2.22
CA SER A 216 13.37 -12.26 2.48
C SER A 216 13.73 -11.48 1.21
N ALA A 217 14.01 -10.20 1.35
CA ALA A 217 14.53 -9.41 0.24
C ALA A 217 15.90 -9.96 -0.21
N GLY A 218 16.06 -10.22 -1.51
CA GLY A 218 17.34 -10.64 -2.08
C GLY A 218 17.61 -12.15 -2.13
N VAL A 219 16.63 -13.00 -1.75
CA VAL A 219 16.75 -14.47 -1.89
C VAL A 219 16.42 -14.99 -3.30
N GLY A 220 16.14 -14.10 -4.26
CA GLY A 220 15.92 -14.50 -5.65
C GLY A 220 14.48 -14.89 -5.99
N LYS A 221 13.45 -14.37 -5.28
CA LYS A 221 12.04 -14.59 -5.59
C LYS A 221 11.69 -14.30 -7.06
N SER A 222 12.09 -13.14 -7.57
CA SER A 222 11.82 -12.76 -8.97
C SER A 222 12.56 -13.66 -9.98
N THR A 223 13.73 -14.18 -9.61
CA THR A 223 14.46 -15.17 -10.42
C THR A 223 13.70 -16.49 -10.48
N LEU A 224 13.12 -16.95 -9.36
CA LEU A 224 12.27 -18.13 -9.35
C LEU A 224 11.01 -17.92 -10.22
N ILE A 225 10.36 -16.73 -10.14
CA ILE A 225 9.26 -16.39 -11.02
C ILE A 225 9.70 -16.50 -12.49
N ASN A 226 10.89 -16.02 -12.83
CA ASN A 226 11.41 -16.10 -14.20
C ASN A 226 11.62 -17.56 -14.64
N HIS A 227 12.18 -18.41 -13.80
CA HIS A 227 12.35 -19.83 -14.11
C HIS A 227 10.98 -20.54 -14.35
N VAL A 228 9.98 -20.31 -13.51
CA VAL A 228 8.61 -20.83 -13.74
C VAL A 228 8.02 -20.28 -15.03
N SER A 229 8.30 -19.03 -15.36
CA SER A 229 7.80 -18.38 -16.57
C SER A 229 8.40 -18.97 -17.83
N HIS A 230 9.67 -19.36 -17.79
CA HIS A 230 10.36 -20.05 -18.90
C HIS A 230 9.85 -21.47 -19.11
N TYR A 231 9.58 -22.21 -18.04
CA TYR A 231 8.94 -23.53 -18.17
C TYR A 231 7.58 -23.45 -18.89
N LEU A 232 6.85 -22.36 -18.70
CA LEU A 232 5.55 -22.08 -19.31
C LEU A 232 5.66 -21.08 -20.49
N ASN A 233 6.78 -21.08 -21.22
CA ASN A 233 7.10 -20.02 -22.18
C ASN A 233 5.98 -19.78 -23.21
N ASP A 234 5.40 -20.85 -23.74
CA ASP A 234 4.36 -20.80 -24.79
C ASP A 234 2.97 -20.42 -24.25
N ASP A 235 2.77 -20.49 -22.95
CA ASP A 235 1.49 -20.26 -22.30
C ASP A 235 1.28 -18.77 -21.92
N ALA A 236 0.04 -18.32 -21.96
CA ALA A 236 -0.32 -16.97 -21.52
C ALA A 236 -0.19 -16.81 -20.00
N LYS A 237 0.55 -15.79 -19.57
CA LYS A 237 0.84 -15.49 -18.16
C LYS A 237 0.43 -14.07 -17.80
N LEU A 238 -0.17 -13.91 -16.60
CA LEU A 238 -0.53 -12.61 -16.03
C LEU A 238 0.24 -12.37 -14.75
N TYR A 239 0.91 -11.22 -14.68
CA TYR A 239 1.66 -10.77 -13.52
C TYR A 239 1.00 -9.54 -12.92
N LEU A 240 0.66 -9.62 -11.64
CA LEU A 240 0.05 -8.53 -10.89
C LEU A 240 0.96 -8.07 -9.75
N THR A 241 1.05 -6.76 -9.60
CA THR A 241 1.79 -6.09 -8.52
C THR A 241 0.95 -4.95 -7.95
N GLN A 242 1.26 -4.50 -6.74
CA GLN A 242 0.52 -3.40 -6.12
C GLN A 242 0.85 -2.03 -6.73
N THR A 243 2.09 -1.82 -7.17
CA THR A 243 2.57 -0.51 -7.63
C THR A 243 3.19 -0.56 -9.03
N ASN A 244 3.20 0.59 -9.73
CA ASN A 244 3.88 0.69 -11.02
C ASN A 244 5.41 0.44 -10.94
N PRO A 245 6.14 0.97 -9.94
CA PRO A 245 7.56 0.64 -9.80
C PRO A 245 7.82 -0.86 -9.61
N ALA A 246 6.99 -1.56 -8.83
CA ALA A 246 7.09 -3.01 -8.68
C ALA A 246 6.82 -3.75 -10.00
N LYS A 247 5.79 -3.31 -10.75
CA LYS A 247 5.49 -3.84 -12.08
C LYS A 247 6.68 -3.70 -13.03
N GLU A 248 7.27 -2.53 -13.14
CA GLU A 248 8.41 -2.28 -14.02
C GLU A 248 9.66 -3.06 -13.61
N ASN A 249 9.90 -3.16 -12.30
CA ASN A 249 11.00 -3.96 -11.78
C ASN A 249 10.82 -5.44 -12.12
N LEU A 250 9.60 -5.97 -12.01
CA LEU A 250 9.29 -7.34 -12.39
C LEU A 250 9.42 -7.54 -13.91
N MET A 251 8.90 -6.62 -14.73
CA MET A 251 9.03 -6.66 -16.19
C MET A 251 10.46 -6.73 -16.68
N ARG A 252 11.41 -6.04 -16.01
CA ARG A 252 12.83 -6.07 -16.38
C ARG A 252 13.52 -7.40 -16.03
N LYS A 253 12.94 -8.17 -15.12
CA LYS A 253 13.52 -9.43 -14.62
C LYS A 253 12.93 -10.66 -15.28
N ILE A 254 11.76 -10.52 -15.88
CA ILE A 254 11.08 -11.62 -16.58
C ILE A 254 11.30 -11.44 -18.07
N ASP A 255 12.06 -12.35 -18.67
CA ASP A 255 12.40 -12.35 -20.09
C ASP A 255 11.67 -13.46 -20.87
N ALA A 256 10.70 -14.14 -20.24
CA ALA A 256 9.84 -15.14 -20.90
C ALA A 256 8.82 -14.49 -21.83
N GLU A 257 8.37 -15.25 -22.84
CA GLU A 257 7.33 -14.82 -23.81
C GLU A 257 5.90 -14.91 -23.24
N ASN A 258 4.92 -14.41 -23.98
CA ASN A 258 3.49 -14.48 -23.67
C ASN A 258 3.12 -13.93 -22.26
N THR A 259 3.77 -12.83 -21.89
CA THR A 259 3.63 -12.19 -20.58
C THR A 259 2.75 -10.95 -20.64
N THR A 260 1.87 -10.79 -19.66
CA THR A 260 1.05 -9.58 -19.45
C THR A 260 1.30 -9.05 -18.05
N PHE A 261 1.66 -7.78 -17.94
CA PHE A 261 1.93 -7.13 -16.63
C PHE A 261 0.91 -6.05 -16.36
N SER A 262 0.37 -6.03 -15.15
CA SER A 262 -0.55 -4.99 -14.70
C SER A 262 -0.40 -4.69 -13.21
N THR A 263 -0.81 -3.50 -12.78
CA THR A 263 -1.07 -3.29 -11.37
C THR A 263 -2.44 -3.86 -11.01
N ILE A 264 -2.61 -4.28 -9.75
CA ILE A 264 -3.90 -4.79 -9.26
C ILE A 264 -5.02 -3.78 -9.52
N GLU A 265 -4.78 -2.50 -9.22
CA GLU A 265 -5.77 -1.46 -9.43
C GLU A 265 -6.14 -1.29 -10.92
N SER A 266 -5.15 -1.34 -11.82
CA SER A 266 -5.41 -1.28 -13.27
C SER A 266 -6.18 -2.51 -13.76
N PHE A 267 -5.81 -3.70 -13.27
CA PHE A 267 -6.50 -4.94 -13.60
C PHE A 267 -7.97 -4.93 -13.13
N LYS A 268 -8.25 -4.40 -11.95
CA LYS A 268 -9.61 -4.27 -11.41
C LYS A 268 -10.50 -3.36 -12.25
N ARG A 269 -9.95 -2.31 -12.84
CA ARG A 269 -10.68 -1.35 -13.71
C ARG A 269 -10.98 -1.89 -15.12
N GLN A 270 -10.25 -2.88 -15.59
CA GLN A 270 -10.50 -3.45 -16.92
C GLN A 270 -11.86 -4.15 -16.95
N VAL A 271 -12.53 -4.12 -18.09
CA VAL A 271 -13.71 -4.97 -18.34
C VAL A 271 -13.25 -6.43 -18.30
N SER A 272 -14.02 -7.32 -17.67
CA SER A 272 -13.69 -8.74 -17.57
C SER A 272 -13.26 -9.29 -18.92
N SER A 273 -12.00 -9.68 -19.07
CA SER A 273 -11.49 -10.26 -20.30
C SER A 273 -11.85 -11.74 -20.35
N SER A 274 -12.17 -12.24 -21.54
CA SER A 274 -12.36 -13.68 -21.79
C SER A 274 -11.03 -14.44 -21.86
N VAL A 275 -9.90 -13.75 -21.66
CA VAL A 275 -8.57 -14.38 -21.73
C VAL A 275 -8.39 -15.31 -20.54
N LYS A 276 -8.10 -16.58 -20.85
CA LYS A 276 -7.69 -17.57 -19.85
C LYS A 276 -6.16 -17.58 -19.79
N TYR A 277 -5.62 -17.35 -18.61
CA TYR A 277 -4.19 -17.44 -18.34
C TYR A 277 -3.84 -18.83 -17.81
N LYS A 278 -2.72 -19.38 -18.26
CA LYS A 278 -2.18 -20.62 -17.71
C LYS A 278 -1.66 -20.37 -16.29
N LEU A 279 -0.96 -19.24 -16.10
CA LEU A 279 -0.38 -18.84 -14.82
C LEU A 279 -0.80 -17.40 -14.47
N LEU A 280 -1.29 -17.23 -13.25
CA LEU A 280 -1.40 -15.93 -12.57
C LEU A 280 -0.30 -15.84 -11.53
N VAL A 281 0.51 -14.79 -11.58
CA VAL A 281 1.54 -14.46 -10.59
C VAL A 281 1.14 -13.19 -9.86
N ILE A 282 1.17 -13.22 -8.54
CA ILE A 282 1.03 -12.01 -7.70
C ILE A 282 2.33 -11.86 -6.91
N ASP A 283 3.08 -10.81 -7.20
CA ASP A 283 4.32 -10.48 -6.50
C ASP A 283 4.07 -9.42 -5.41
N GLU A 284 4.92 -9.41 -4.38
CA GLU A 284 4.77 -8.58 -3.18
C GLU A 284 3.42 -8.76 -2.46
N CYS A 285 2.98 -10.01 -2.30
CA CYS A 285 1.67 -10.37 -1.74
C CYS A 285 1.38 -9.77 -0.35
N SER A 286 2.40 -9.51 0.46
CA SER A 286 2.25 -8.83 1.77
C SER A 286 1.66 -7.43 1.66
N THR A 287 1.84 -6.76 0.52
CA THR A 287 1.31 -5.41 0.26
C THR A 287 -0.11 -5.39 -0.29
N VAL A 288 -0.68 -6.57 -0.59
CA VAL A 288 -2.02 -6.72 -1.20
C VAL A 288 -3.09 -6.86 -0.12
N SER A 289 -4.07 -5.97 -0.13
CA SER A 289 -5.18 -6.01 0.83
C SER A 289 -6.10 -7.23 0.61
N ASN A 290 -6.79 -7.67 1.69
CA ASN A 290 -7.79 -8.73 1.58
C ASN A 290 -8.84 -8.42 0.51
N LYS A 291 -9.32 -7.19 0.47
CA LYS A 291 -10.31 -6.76 -0.51
C LYS A 291 -9.80 -6.86 -1.95
N ASP A 292 -8.58 -6.38 -2.20
CA ASP A 292 -7.97 -6.44 -3.53
C ASP A 292 -7.77 -7.89 -3.96
N MET A 293 -7.33 -8.76 -3.05
CA MET A 293 -7.14 -10.19 -3.34
C MET A 293 -8.46 -10.89 -3.68
N VAL A 294 -9.55 -10.62 -2.94
CA VAL A 294 -10.88 -11.15 -3.27
C VAL A 294 -11.31 -10.72 -4.66
N GLU A 295 -11.15 -9.43 -5.00
CA GLU A 295 -11.52 -8.91 -6.32
C GLU A 295 -10.69 -9.55 -7.45
N VAL A 296 -9.39 -9.75 -7.22
CA VAL A 296 -8.50 -10.45 -8.19
C VAL A 296 -8.94 -11.88 -8.40
N LEU A 297 -9.16 -12.65 -7.33
CA LEU A 297 -9.56 -14.05 -7.40
C LEU A 297 -10.93 -14.27 -8.07
N GLN A 298 -11.83 -13.30 -7.93
CA GLN A 298 -13.15 -13.34 -8.59
C GLN A 298 -13.09 -12.99 -10.07
N LYS A 299 -12.19 -12.10 -10.46
CA LYS A 299 -12.12 -11.52 -11.80
C LYS A 299 -11.18 -12.27 -12.75
N ALA A 300 -10.06 -12.75 -12.23
CA ALA A 300 -9.04 -13.41 -13.04
C ALA A 300 -9.47 -14.82 -13.43
N ASN A 301 -9.29 -15.15 -14.71
CA ASN A 301 -9.51 -16.51 -15.22
C ASN A 301 -8.13 -17.16 -15.45
N PHE A 302 -7.75 -18.09 -14.58
CA PHE A 302 -6.43 -18.73 -14.57
C PHE A 302 -6.52 -20.22 -14.22
N GLU A 303 -5.47 -20.96 -14.55
CA GLU A 303 -5.36 -22.39 -14.19
C GLU A 303 -4.47 -22.61 -12.97
N MET A 304 -3.31 -21.95 -12.92
CA MET A 304 -2.35 -22.01 -11.82
C MET A 304 -2.14 -20.63 -11.22
N LEU A 305 -1.84 -20.61 -9.92
CA LEU A 305 -1.61 -19.38 -9.16
C LEU A 305 -0.27 -19.45 -8.42
N LEU A 306 0.58 -18.45 -8.63
CA LEU A 306 1.84 -18.28 -7.90
C LEU A 306 1.77 -17.02 -7.06
N LEU A 307 1.85 -17.19 -5.74
CA LEU A 307 1.84 -16.12 -4.75
C LEU A 307 3.24 -15.95 -4.18
N VAL A 308 3.79 -14.75 -4.28
CA VAL A 308 5.17 -14.48 -3.87
C VAL A 308 5.23 -13.26 -2.97
N GLY A 309 5.94 -13.36 -1.85
CA GLY A 309 6.04 -12.23 -0.93
C GLY A 309 6.98 -12.47 0.25
N ASP A 310 7.00 -11.49 1.14
CA ASP A 310 7.76 -11.50 2.38
C ASP A 310 6.87 -11.02 3.52
N THR A 311 6.55 -11.89 4.47
CA THR A 311 5.67 -11.58 5.61
C THR A 311 6.28 -10.64 6.64
N TYR A 312 7.57 -10.30 6.51
CA TYR A 312 8.26 -9.34 7.37
C TYR A 312 8.44 -7.96 6.72
N GLN A 313 7.96 -7.78 5.48
CA GLN A 313 7.88 -6.47 4.85
C GLN A 313 6.65 -5.70 5.30
N ILE A 314 6.58 -4.42 4.89
CA ILE A 314 5.46 -3.54 5.19
C ILE A 314 4.15 -4.17 4.73
N ASP A 315 3.19 -4.21 5.64
CA ASP A 315 1.84 -4.70 5.36
C ASP A 315 1.10 -3.80 4.37
N ALA A 316 0.01 -4.32 3.83
CA ALA A 316 -0.88 -3.57 2.95
C ALA A 316 -1.40 -2.30 3.64
N ILE A 317 -1.53 -1.20 2.87
CA ILE A 317 -2.08 0.07 3.37
C ILE A 317 -3.51 -0.11 3.93
N GLN A 318 -4.28 -1.01 3.32
CA GLN A 318 -5.55 -1.49 3.85
C GLN A 318 -5.32 -2.85 4.48
N PHE A 319 -6.24 -3.26 5.34
CA PHE A 319 -6.13 -4.55 5.99
C PHE A 319 -5.80 -5.70 5.00
N GLY A 320 -4.72 -6.41 5.25
CA GLY A 320 -4.18 -7.43 4.36
C GLY A 320 -3.38 -8.51 5.10
N ASN A 321 -4.03 -9.27 5.99
CA ASN A 321 -3.37 -10.33 6.74
C ASN A 321 -3.39 -11.71 6.04
N TRP A 322 -4.13 -11.84 4.94
CA TRP A 322 -4.38 -13.13 4.28
C TRP A 322 -3.08 -13.87 3.95
N PHE A 323 -2.07 -13.18 3.44
CA PHE A 323 -0.82 -13.81 3.02
C PHE A 323 0.00 -14.36 4.21
N SER A 324 0.02 -13.65 5.34
CA SER A 324 0.75 -14.08 6.53
C SER A 324 0.15 -15.32 7.20
N VAL A 325 -1.17 -15.52 7.10
CA VAL A 325 -1.86 -16.65 7.72
C VAL A 325 -1.93 -17.89 6.83
N LEU A 326 -1.65 -17.79 5.52
CA LEU A 326 -1.78 -18.91 4.56
C LEU A 326 -1.00 -20.14 4.97
N LYS A 327 0.18 -19.99 5.55
CA LYS A 327 1.03 -21.11 6.00
C LYS A 327 0.31 -22.06 6.96
N SER A 328 -0.70 -21.54 7.70
CA SER A 328 -1.48 -22.35 8.65
C SER A 328 -2.70 -23.03 8.02
N PHE A 329 -3.07 -22.69 6.80
CA PHE A 329 -4.32 -23.15 6.17
C PHE A 329 -4.11 -23.94 4.88
N LEU A 330 -2.93 -23.87 4.27
CA LEU A 330 -2.59 -24.63 3.07
C LEU A 330 -1.72 -25.84 3.41
N PRO A 331 -1.77 -26.90 2.57
CA PRO A 331 -0.87 -28.04 2.74
C PRO A 331 0.59 -27.65 2.50
N GLU A 332 1.51 -28.35 3.15
CA GLU A 332 2.96 -28.13 2.99
C GLU A 332 3.43 -28.23 1.54
N SER A 333 2.77 -29.06 0.73
CA SER A 333 3.06 -29.21 -0.70
C SER A 333 2.77 -27.95 -1.54
N ALA A 334 2.03 -26.99 -1.02
CA ALA A 334 1.71 -25.73 -1.65
C ALA A 334 2.56 -24.54 -1.16
N VAL A 335 3.34 -24.72 -0.07
CA VAL A 335 4.03 -23.64 0.64
C VAL A 335 5.54 -23.89 0.64
N PHE A 336 6.29 -22.92 0.12
CA PHE A 336 7.75 -22.99 -0.01
C PHE A 336 8.38 -21.73 0.57
N GLU A 337 9.63 -21.84 1.02
CA GLU A 337 10.40 -20.72 1.53
C GLU A 337 11.78 -20.69 0.87
N LEU A 338 12.17 -19.53 0.31
CA LEU A 338 13.52 -19.27 -0.18
C LEU A 338 14.33 -18.67 0.96
N THR A 339 15.45 -19.33 1.27
CA THR A 339 16.28 -19.00 2.44
C THR A 339 17.64 -18.45 2.05
N GLN A 340 18.17 -18.79 0.86
CA GLN A 340 19.52 -18.43 0.47
C GLN A 340 19.63 -16.99 -0.02
N PRO A 341 20.39 -16.10 0.66
CA PRO A 341 20.57 -14.72 0.21
C PRO A 341 21.52 -14.64 -0.98
N HIS A 342 21.08 -13.96 -2.06
CA HIS A 342 21.88 -13.73 -3.27
C HIS A 342 22.30 -12.27 -3.45
N ARG A 343 21.69 -11.31 -2.72
CA ARG A 343 21.92 -9.88 -2.90
C ARG A 343 23.23 -9.40 -2.33
N THR A 344 23.69 -9.96 -1.21
CA THR A 344 24.93 -9.61 -0.55
C THR A 344 25.59 -10.87 0.03
N LYS A 345 26.92 -10.84 0.10
CA LYS A 345 27.76 -11.82 0.80
C LYS A 345 28.38 -11.24 2.08
N ASP A 346 28.07 -10.00 2.44
CA ASP A 346 28.53 -9.36 3.67
C ASP A 346 27.77 -9.94 4.86
N GLU A 347 28.44 -10.83 5.60
CA GLU A 347 27.86 -11.53 6.76
C GLU A 347 27.37 -10.57 7.86
N ARG A 348 28.04 -9.41 8.02
CA ARG A 348 27.66 -8.40 9.02
C ARG A 348 26.34 -7.74 8.67
N LEU A 349 26.15 -7.44 7.39
CA LEU A 349 24.89 -6.87 6.89
C LEU A 349 23.76 -7.90 6.95
N LEU A 350 24.05 -9.18 6.66
CA LEU A 350 23.08 -10.28 6.80
C LEU A 350 22.68 -10.47 8.27
N GLU A 351 23.64 -10.43 9.21
CA GLU A 351 23.34 -10.48 10.65
C GLU A 351 22.40 -9.34 11.09
N LEU A 352 22.69 -8.10 10.63
CA LEU A 352 21.81 -6.97 10.94
C LEU A 352 20.40 -7.18 10.38
N TRP A 353 20.28 -7.60 9.12
CA TRP A 353 18.98 -7.84 8.50
C TRP A 353 18.18 -8.93 9.22
N ASP A 354 18.84 -9.99 9.63
CA ASP A 354 18.18 -11.07 10.38
C ASP A 354 17.67 -10.60 11.74
N LYS A 355 18.50 -9.88 12.50
CA LYS A 355 18.10 -9.30 13.79
C LYS A 355 16.95 -8.30 13.67
N VAL A 356 16.99 -7.43 12.65
CA VAL A 356 15.89 -6.49 12.39
C VAL A 356 14.62 -7.24 12.00
N ARG A 357 14.73 -8.28 11.18
CA ARG A 357 13.61 -9.13 10.77
C ARG A 357 12.94 -9.84 11.96
N GLN A 358 13.73 -10.31 12.91
CA GLN A 358 13.25 -10.98 14.12
C GLN A 358 12.81 -10.01 15.21
N MET A 359 12.92 -8.69 14.98
CA MET A 359 12.67 -7.63 15.99
C MET A 359 13.54 -7.84 17.25
N ASP A 360 14.77 -8.33 17.05
CA ASP A 360 15.71 -8.60 18.13
C ASP A 360 16.30 -7.28 18.67
N ASP A 361 16.18 -7.04 19.98
CA ASP A 361 16.70 -5.84 20.63
C ASP A 361 18.23 -5.69 20.50
N THR A 362 18.95 -6.79 20.25
CA THR A 362 20.42 -6.78 20.03
C THR A 362 20.81 -6.25 18.63
N ALA A 363 19.86 -5.94 17.75
CA ALA A 363 20.14 -5.26 16.49
C ALA A 363 20.91 -3.95 16.69
N LYS A 364 20.67 -3.24 17.82
CA LYS A 364 21.38 -2.01 18.18
C LYS A 364 22.89 -2.24 18.42
N GLU A 365 23.25 -3.38 19.01
CA GLU A 365 24.65 -3.75 19.25
C GLU A 365 25.41 -3.96 17.93
N VAL A 366 24.74 -4.56 16.93
CA VAL A 366 25.32 -4.72 15.59
C VAL A 366 25.51 -3.37 14.92
N ILE A 367 24.50 -2.47 15.01
CA ILE A 367 24.59 -1.11 14.45
C ILE A 367 25.78 -0.34 15.02
N GLU A 368 26.00 -0.43 16.33
CA GLU A 368 27.12 0.24 17.02
C GLU A 368 28.46 -0.42 16.68
N ARG A 369 28.55 -1.75 16.74
CA ARG A 369 29.77 -2.53 16.46
C ARG A 369 30.28 -2.29 15.04
N GLU A 370 29.39 -2.29 14.07
CA GLU A 370 29.72 -2.13 12.65
C GLU A 370 29.74 -0.66 12.20
N SER A 371 29.54 0.28 13.11
CA SER A 371 29.53 1.72 12.80
C SER A 371 28.49 2.13 11.75
N TYR A 372 27.34 1.44 11.71
CA TYR A 372 26.22 1.81 10.83
C TYR A 372 25.43 3.04 11.32
N SER A 373 25.76 3.56 12.52
CA SER A 373 25.17 4.76 13.08
C SER A 373 26.18 5.90 13.06
N LEU A 374 25.80 7.01 12.43
CA LEU A 374 26.59 8.23 12.37
C LEU A 374 25.80 9.39 12.96
N LYS A 375 26.51 10.34 13.58
CA LYS A 375 25.89 11.59 14.01
C LYS A 375 25.55 12.40 12.76
N VAL A 376 24.31 12.88 12.69
CA VAL A 376 23.88 13.77 11.60
C VAL A 376 24.58 15.12 11.79
N ASP A 377 25.40 15.50 10.81
CA ASP A 377 26.05 16.80 10.71
C ASP A 377 25.91 17.37 9.28
N GLU A 378 26.44 18.56 9.06
CA GLU A 378 26.36 19.25 7.78
C GLU A 378 27.09 18.49 6.66
N THR A 379 28.09 17.67 6.98
CA THR A 379 28.86 16.92 5.98
C THR A 379 28.04 15.78 5.37
N LEU A 380 27.15 15.15 6.15
CA LEU A 380 26.30 14.07 5.68
C LEU A 380 25.29 14.54 4.61
N LEU A 381 24.89 15.81 4.65
CA LEU A 381 23.92 16.40 3.73
C LEU A 381 24.55 17.18 2.58
N SER A 382 25.87 17.38 2.61
CA SER A 382 26.58 18.21 1.63
C SER A 382 26.95 17.52 0.33
N SER A 383 26.99 16.19 0.31
CA SER A 383 27.37 15.40 -0.86
C SER A 383 26.64 14.06 -0.89
N LEU A 384 25.51 14.00 -1.61
CA LEU A 384 24.86 12.73 -1.93
C LEU A 384 25.52 12.14 -3.17
N GLU A 385 25.98 10.90 -3.07
CA GLU A 385 26.45 10.15 -4.22
C GLU A 385 25.30 9.73 -5.14
N PRO A 386 25.54 9.59 -6.46
CA PRO A 386 24.52 9.08 -7.36
C PRO A 386 23.99 7.72 -6.91
N GLY A 387 22.69 7.63 -6.65
CA GLY A 387 22.04 6.40 -6.17
C GLY A 387 21.79 6.33 -4.67
N GLU A 388 22.29 7.28 -3.88
CA GLU A 388 21.92 7.40 -2.46
C GLU A 388 20.50 7.90 -2.29
N ALA A 389 19.85 7.47 -1.21
CA ALA A 389 18.52 7.91 -0.82
C ALA A 389 18.47 8.15 0.69
N ILE A 390 17.90 9.28 1.09
CA ILE A 390 17.65 9.60 2.48
C ILE A 390 16.21 9.24 2.81
N LEU A 391 16.02 8.34 3.76
CA LEU A 391 14.71 7.93 4.25
C LEU A 391 14.40 8.69 5.53
N CYS A 392 13.29 9.45 5.53
CA CYS A 392 12.81 10.20 6.68
C CYS A 392 11.50 9.58 7.19
N LEU A 393 11.38 9.44 8.51
CA LEU A 393 10.18 8.89 9.14
C LEU A 393 8.99 9.87 9.17
N ASN A 394 9.27 11.18 9.10
CA ASN A 394 8.27 12.24 9.21
C ASN A 394 8.41 13.26 8.07
N TYR A 395 7.32 13.96 7.78
CA TYR A 395 7.35 15.09 6.85
C TYR A 395 7.95 16.34 7.48
N ASP A 396 7.62 16.62 8.74
CA ASP A 396 7.99 17.85 9.46
C ASP A 396 8.94 17.55 10.61
N GLY A 397 9.56 18.62 11.13
CA GLY A 397 10.56 18.56 12.20
C GLY A 397 11.98 18.60 11.67
N LEU A 398 12.96 18.59 12.61
CA LEU A 398 14.39 18.78 12.28
C LEU A 398 14.89 17.73 11.28
N TYR A 399 14.45 16.48 11.45
CA TYR A 399 14.82 15.33 10.60
C TYR A 399 13.69 14.92 9.65
N GLY A 400 12.71 15.80 9.44
CA GLY A 400 11.61 15.55 8.50
C GLY A 400 12.04 15.82 7.06
N ILE A 401 11.38 15.12 6.12
CA ILE A 401 11.71 15.20 4.68
C ILE A 401 11.69 16.63 4.13
N ASN A 402 10.76 17.48 4.61
CA ASN A 402 10.66 18.87 4.18
C ASN A 402 11.92 19.67 4.59
N ASN A 403 12.45 19.45 5.78
CA ASN A 403 13.63 20.15 6.26
C ASN A 403 14.91 19.62 5.60
N ILE A 404 15.04 18.29 5.49
CA ILE A 404 16.18 17.65 4.80
C ILE A 404 16.24 18.09 3.35
N ASN A 405 15.12 18.13 2.61
CA ASN A 405 15.07 18.60 1.24
C ASN A 405 15.50 20.08 1.13
N ARG A 406 15.19 20.89 2.13
CA ARG A 406 15.61 22.30 2.17
C ARG A 406 17.14 22.42 2.30
N PHE A 407 17.77 21.64 3.18
CA PHE A 407 19.22 21.59 3.31
C PHE A 407 19.89 21.12 2.00
N LEU A 408 19.37 20.04 1.41
CA LEU A 408 19.89 19.54 0.13
C LEU A 408 19.74 20.57 -0.99
N GLN A 409 18.64 21.31 -1.03
CA GLN A 409 18.41 22.36 -2.01
C GLN A 409 19.36 23.56 -1.82
N GLU A 410 19.81 23.85 -0.60
CA GLU A 410 20.76 24.93 -0.32
C GLU A 410 22.09 24.71 -1.04
N SER A 411 22.54 23.46 -1.20
CA SER A 411 23.74 23.10 -1.96
C SER A 411 23.62 23.36 -3.47
N ASN A 412 22.41 23.51 -4.01
CA ASN A 412 22.19 23.88 -5.40
C ASN A 412 22.44 25.38 -5.61
N PRO A 413 23.46 25.80 -6.39
CA PRO A 413 23.86 27.20 -6.55
C PRO A 413 22.90 28.02 -7.46
N ASN A 414 21.98 27.37 -8.15
CA ASN A 414 21.07 28.05 -9.06
C ASN A 414 20.10 29.00 -8.32
N PRO A 415 19.66 30.07 -8.93
CA PRO A 415 18.73 31.03 -8.32
C PRO A 415 17.38 30.33 -8.00
N ALA A 416 16.86 30.65 -6.82
CA ALA A 416 15.57 30.16 -6.41
C ALA A 416 14.40 30.94 -7.03
N VAL A 417 13.41 30.25 -7.52
CA VAL A 417 12.12 30.83 -7.95
C VAL A 417 11.11 30.53 -6.84
N GLN A 418 10.58 31.57 -6.22
CA GLN A 418 9.56 31.45 -5.19
C GLN A 418 8.19 31.26 -5.83
N TRP A 419 7.47 30.24 -5.33
CA TRP A 419 6.08 30.01 -5.70
C TRP A 419 5.29 29.64 -4.43
N ASP A 420 4.39 30.52 -4.03
CA ASP A 420 3.67 30.45 -2.76
C ASP A 420 4.66 30.35 -1.56
N VAL A 421 4.63 29.28 -0.81
CA VAL A 421 5.51 29.03 0.36
C VAL A 421 6.74 28.18 0.02
N GLN A 422 6.87 27.78 -1.22
CA GLN A 422 7.94 26.89 -1.69
C GLN A 422 8.92 27.60 -2.60
N HIS A 423 10.14 27.09 -2.63
CA HIS A 423 11.20 27.56 -3.51
C HIS A 423 11.63 26.41 -4.41
N TYR A 424 11.84 26.71 -5.69
CA TYR A 424 12.28 25.75 -6.70
C TYR A 424 13.52 26.29 -7.39
N LYS A 425 14.46 25.40 -7.69
CA LYS A 425 15.68 25.75 -8.44
C LYS A 425 15.81 24.84 -9.65
N VAL A 426 16.39 25.36 -10.72
CA VAL A 426 16.83 24.53 -11.84
C VAL A 426 17.88 23.55 -11.32
N GLY A 427 17.77 22.29 -11.66
CA GLY A 427 18.63 21.22 -11.13
C GLY A 427 18.07 20.51 -9.90
N ASP A 428 16.94 20.95 -9.33
CA ASP A 428 16.29 20.22 -8.25
C ASP A 428 15.64 18.93 -8.77
N PRO A 429 15.79 17.82 -8.05
CA PRO A 429 15.05 16.60 -8.34
C PRO A 429 13.57 16.79 -7.95
N ILE A 430 12.69 16.21 -8.72
CA ILE A 430 11.26 16.15 -8.42
C ILE A 430 10.74 14.72 -8.46
N LEU A 431 9.66 14.49 -7.74
CA LEU A 431 8.93 13.25 -7.73
C LEU A 431 7.50 13.50 -8.23
N PHE A 432 7.08 12.77 -9.25
CA PHE A 432 5.70 12.83 -9.73
C PHE A 432 4.79 12.06 -8.79
N LEU A 433 3.76 12.73 -8.26
CA LEU A 433 2.79 12.17 -7.33
C LEU A 433 1.42 11.91 -7.97
N ASP A 434 1.27 12.23 -9.26
CA ASP A 434 0.01 12.07 -9.99
C ASP A 434 0.28 11.37 -11.31
N SER A 435 -0.32 10.19 -11.47
CA SER A 435 -0.20 9.39 -12.68
C SER A 435 -1.24 9.73 -13.75
N ASP A 436 -2.35 10.36 -13.37
CA ASP A 436 -3.48 10.52 -14.30
C ASP A 436 -3.24 11.61 -15.33
N ARG A 437 -2.52 12.66 -14.94
CA ARG A 437 -2.31 13.86 -15.78
C ARG A 437 -1.47 13.59 -17.03
N PHE A 438 -0.51 12.69 -16.95
CA PHE A 438 0.48 12.46 -18.01
C PHE A 438 0.52 10.98 -18.47
N PHE A 439 -0.54 10.23 -18.16
CA PHE A 439 -0.65 8.84 -18.59
C PHE A 439 -0.61 8.72 -20.12
N PRO A 440 0.08 7.73 -20.70
CA PRO A 440 0.82 6.62 -20.05
C PRO A 440 2.32 6.91 -19.82
N VAL A 441 2.79 8.12 -20.05
CA VAL A 441 4.24 8.48 -20.11
C VAL A 441 4.83 8.65 -18.70
N ILE A 442 4.08 9.28 -17.79
CA ILE A 442 4.52 9.56 -16.42
C ILE A 442 3.57 8.88 -15.45
N HIS A 443 4.14 8.22 -14.44
CA HIS A 443 3.38 7.58 -13.38
C HIS A 443 3.91 7.96 -12.00
N ASN A 444 3.12 7.66 -11.00
CA ASN A 444 3.41 7.97 -9.60
C ASN A 444 4.78 7.41 -9.19
N ASN A 445 5.51 8.18 -8.39
CA ASN A 445 6.88 7.90 -7.93
C ASN A 445 7.97 7.92 -9.03
N MET A 446 7.67 8.40 -10.23
CA MET A 446 8.68 8.66 -11.24
C MET A 446 9.51 9.89 -10.86
N LYS A 447 10.83 9.80 -11.02
CA LYS A 447 11.76 10.89 -10.72
C LYS A 447 11.99 11.73 -11.97
N GLY A 448 12.19 13.03 -11.79
CA GLY A 448 12.59 13.95 -12.83
C GLY A 448 13.56 15.02 -12.32
N LEU A 449 14.20 15.74 -13.22
CA LEU A 449 15.12 16.83 -12.92
C LEU A 449 14.60 18.11 -13.55
N ILE A 450 14.48 19.20 -12.78
CA ILE A 450 14.05 20.49 -13.29
C ILE A 450 15.12 21.08 -14.19
N LYS A 451 14.80 21.34 -15.45
CA LYS A 451 15.68 21.98 -16.44
C LYS A 451 15.30 23.44 -16.70
N GLY A 452 14.08 23.82 -16.42
CA GLY A 452 13.61 25.20 -16.59
C GLY A 452 12.41 25.49 -15.71
N ILE A 453 12.28 26.74 -15.28
CA ILE A 453 11.15 27.24 -14.48
C ILE A 453 10.66 28.54 -15.14
N LYS A 454 9.36 28.63 -15.35
CA LYS A 454 8.71 29.86 -15.90
C LYS A 454 7.46 30.16 -15.09
N ILE A 455 7.25 31.42 -14.78
CA ILE A 455 5.98 31.92 -14.25
C ILE A 455 5.20 32.47 -15.45
N LEU A 456 4.02 31.94 -15.65
CA LEU A 456 3.08 32.33 -16.69
C LEU A 456 2.02 33.25 -16.09
N ASP A 457 1.61 34.25 -16.85
CA ASP A 457 0.57 35.22 -16.48
C ASP A 457 0.84 35.91 -15.11
N PRO A 458 2.07 36.41 -14.85
CA PRO A 458 2.44 37.01 -13.58
C PRO A 458 1.50 38.14 -13.19
N ASP A 459 1.25 38.31 -11.90
CA ASP A 459 0.38 39.33 -11.30
C ASP A 459 -1.11 39.24 -11.70
N THR A 460 -1.54 38.13 -12.27
CA THR A 460 -2.94 37.87 -12.60
C THR A 460 -3.56 36.80 -11.69
N HIS A 461 -4.88 36.65 -11.68
CA HIS A 461 -5.57 35.56 -11.00
C HIS A 461 -5.33 34.19 -11.66
N GLU A 462 -4.74 34.17 -12.86
CA GLU A 462 -4.40 32.98 -13.64
C GLU A 462 -2.90 32.65 -13.59
N GLU A 463 -2.16 33.29 -12.70
CA GLU A 463 -0.74 33.04 -12.50
C GLU A 463 -0.45 31.56 -12.27
N ARG A 464 0.50 31.00 -13.01
CA ARG A 464 0.86 29.58 -12.99
C ARG A 464 2.37 29.40 -13.08
N ILE A 465 2.89 28.37 -12.36
CA ILE A 465 4.27 27.94 -12.52
C ILE A 465 4.35 26.79 -13.52
N GLN A 466 5.28 26.87 -14.45
CA GLN A 466 5.58 25.80 -15.40
C GLN A 466 7.01 25.32 -15.20
N PHE A 467 7.17 24.00 -15.18
CA PHE A 467 8.46 23.33 -15.11
C PHE A 467 8.75 22.60 -16.42
N ASP A 468 9.95 22.81 -16.95
CA ASP A 468 10.53 21.94 -17.97
C ASP A 468 11.32 20.86 -17.25
N VAL A 469 10.93 19.58 -17.40
CA VAL A 469 11.47 18.47 -16.61
C VAL A 469 12.08 17.41 -17.52
N GLU A 470 13.31 17.01 -17.22
CA GLU A 470 13.94 15.85 -17.83
C GLU A 470 13.63 14.61 -17.01
N ILE A 471 13.17 13.55 -17.68
CA ILE A 471 12.92 12.25 -17.09
C ILE A 471 14.06 11.31 -17.50
N PRO A 472 14.82 10.72 -16.56
CA PRO A 472 15.82 9.72 -16.88
C PRO A 472 15.17 8.52 -17.59
N LYS A 473 15.81 8.03 -18.63
CA LYS A 473 15.38 6.84 -19.37
C LYS A 473 15.58 5.56 -18.56
#